data_13e0d193b284943d69f9246b3c1606d1
#
_entry.id   13e0d193b284943d69f9246b3c1606d1
#
_cell.length_a   1.000
_cell.length_b   1.000
_cell.length_c   1.000
_cell.angle_alpha   90.00
_cell.angle_beta   90.00
_cell.angle_gamma   90.00
#
_symmetry.space_group_name_H-M   'P 1'
#
loop_
_entity.id
_entity.type
_entity.pdbx_description
1 polymer ?
#
loop_
_entity_poly.entity_id
_entity_poly.type
_entity_poly.pdbx_seq_one_letter_code
_entity_poly.pdbx_strand_id
1 'polypeptide(L)'
;MDALGYVGWGSGPVIGVSFAYERWRVGAAMQYRVQVTVNPVSGASSFGYPIYLGLYINGVGRTSVTLKAASPSRWTSAIVWTSDWYTVADKTSGTTPVSFNLYSGSGSSRNNTYSYAMAVDPAASTLTAASGTLGQAQTLTLTRYSAAFRDTVTWSCGTASGTIAALSQETSFEFTPPMELASQAPNAAAVEIRFVVSTYQADGTTLVATSSTTIAAAIPETVKQSCALAASDTTGSFAAYGAYVQGRSRLLLVVTPTLAYGSEIASYQIVADGKTYTAADVTTDPIAGSGTLTLTARVTDRRGRTSDAATVTITVLPCAAPQISSFAAQRCAQDGTADEEGLYIKVTFGASISPLDNKNTAAYRVRYKKTGTEDWTAVTLTDYAGQYAVSSGMTVFAAAAADAWDVQISAQDAFAETAQTRSVPIAFSLVNYNASGRGLAFGRISQIEDTFEVDMPARFYKGVSGIFPVGAIYLSVTDVSPAELFGGTWEQIKDTFFLAAGDTYAAGSTGGEATHTLSENEMPSHYHSIQNTGVARFTPASSSSYWCWFNASGYNQAVSYNTGGSGAHNNMPPYLSVYAWKRIE
;
A
#
# COMPACT_ATOMS: atom_id res chain seq x y z
N MET A 1 -47.04 8.47 -33.19
CA MET A 1 -47.59 9.69 -33.84
C MET A 1 -49.08 9.46 -34.01
N ASP A 2 -49.86 10.17 -33.26
CA ASP A 2 -51.31 10.07 -33.35
C ASP A 2 -51.78 10.97 -34.50
N ALA A 3 -52.33 10.35 -35.55
CA ALA A 3 -52.87 11.06 -36.69
C ALA A 3 -54.22 11.69 -36.35
N LEU A 4 -54.35 12.94 -36.58
CA LEU A 4 -55.52 13.74 -36.27
C LEU A 4 -56.25 14.14 -37.54
N GLY A 5 -57.43 13.72 -37.69
CA GLY A 5 -58.44 13.96 -38.69
C GLY A 5 -58.22 15.03 -39.77
N TYR A 6 -59.02 14.90 -40.83
CA TYR A 6 -59.04 15.86 -41.93
C TYR A 6 -59.95 17.03 -41.60
N VAL A 7 -59.52 18.22 -41.93
CA VAL A 7 -60.35 19.42 -41.76
C VAL A 7 -60.58 20.10 -43.07
N GLY A 8 -61.84 20.22 -43.41
CA GLY A 8 -62.29 20.98 -44.56
C GLY A 8 -62.54 22.45 -44.18
N TRP A 9 -62.02 23.39 -44.99
CA TRP A 9 -62.36 24.80 -44.84
C TRP A 9 -63.46 25.19 -45.81
N GLY A 10 -64.73 24.91 -45.45
CA GLY A 10 -65.89 25.27 -46.29
C GLY A 10 -65.81 24.75 -47.72
N SER A 11 -66.12 25.58 -48.74
CA SER A 11 -65.99 25.23 -50.16
C SER A 11 -64.55 25.34 -50.69
N GLY A 12 -63.54 25.46 -49.82
CA GLY A 12 -62.13 25.55 -50.14
C GLY A 12 -61.38 24.24 -50.07
N PRO A 13 -60.04 24.27 -50.33
CA PRO A 13 -59.25 23.05 -50.29
C PRO A 13 -59.22 22.43 -48.91
N VAL A 14 -59.31 21.10 -48.86
CA VAL A 14 -59.24 20.30 -47.66
C VAL A 14 -57.76 20.12 -47.30
N ILE A 15 -57.42 20.37 -46.06
CA ILE A 15 -56.07 20.12 -45.53
C ILE A 15 -56.15 19.00 -44.50
N GLY A 16 -55.17 18.13 -44.53
CA GLY A 16 -54.96 17.13 -43.48
C GLY A 16 -54.02 17.70 -42.41
N VAL A 17 -54.41 17.57 -41.15
CA VAL A 17 -53.56 17.97 -40.03
C VAL A 17 -53.24 16.77 -39.21
N SER A 18 -51.96 16.54 -38.94
CA SER A 18 -51.53 15.52 -37.98
C SER A 18 -50.71 16.17 -36.86
N PHE A 19 -50.79 15.60 -35.72
CA PHE A 19 -50.14 16.06 -34.50
C PHE A 19 -49.29 14.93 -33.93
N ALA A 20 -48.08 15.25 -33.54
CA ALA A 20 -47.20 14.39 -32.76
C ALA A 20 -46.61 15.18 -31.64
N TYR A 21 -46.23 14.53 -30.58
CA TYR A 21 -45.46 15.16 -29.51
C TYR A 21 -44.43 14.22 -28.94
N GLU A 22 -43.34 14.85 -28.50
CA GLU A 22 -42.36 14.22 -27.64
C GLU A 22 -42.56 14.79 -26.23
N ARG A 23 -42.31 13.97 -25.25
CA ARG A 23 -42.41 14.39 -23.85
C ARG A 23 -41.20 13.94 -23.06
N TRP A 24 -40.86 14.72 -22.09
CA TRP A 24 -39.76 14.44 -21.19
C TRP A 24 -40.10 14.94 -19.80
N ARG A 25 -39.83 14.12 -18.76
CA ARG A 25 -40.04 14.54 -17.37
C ARG A 25 -38.76 15.14 -16.81
N VAL A 26 -38.88 16.29 -16.14
CA VAL A 26 -37.78 16.96 -15.40
C VAL A 26 -38.31 17.33 -14.01
N GLY A 27 -38.04 16.47 -13.02
CA GLY A 27 -38.59 16.62 -11.68
C GLY A 27 -40.13 16.61 -11.68
N ALA A 28 -40.77 17.62 -11.08
CA ALA A 28 -42.21 17.80 -11.06
C ALA A 28 -42.76 18.32 -12.40
N ALA A 29 -41.95 18.86 -13.26
CA ALA A 29 -42.38 19.44 -14.51
C ALA A 29 -42.34 18.43 -15.65
N MET A 30 -43.24 18.63 -16.62
CA MET A 30 -43.18 17.97 -17.92
C MET A 30 -42.71 18.95 -18.99
N GLN A 31 -41.83 18.49 -19.82
CA GLN A 31 -41.44 19.19 -21.04
C GLN A 31 -42.11 18.53 -22.23
N TYR A 32 -42.61 19.31 -23.15
CA TYR A 32 -43.23 18.87 -24.36
C TYR A 32 -42.64 19.61 -25.56
N ARG A 33 -42.40 18.84 -26.61
CA ARG A 33 -42.10 19.35 -27.94
C ARG A 33 -43.16 18.86 -28.90
N VAL A 34 -43.80 19.75 -29.57
CA VAL A 34 -44.97 19.47 -30.41
C VAL A 34 -44.59 19.58 -31.87
N GLN A 35 -45.01 18.59 -32.65
CA GLN A 35 -44.85 18.63 -34.09
C GLN A 35 -46.26 18.68 -34.75
N VAL A 36 -46.48 19.68 -35.58
CA VAL A 36 -47.71 19.81 -36.36
C VAL A 36 -47.36 19.63 -37.85
N THR A 37 -48.01 18.71 -38.50
CA THR A 37 -47.86 18.48 -39.92
C THR A 37 -49.16 18.83 -40.64
N VAL A 38 -49.06 19.71 -41.59
CA VAL A 38 -50.17 20.15 -42.43
C VAL A 38 -49.96 19.62 -43.84
N ASN A 39 -50.87 18.79 -44.32
CA ASN A 39 -50.79 18.13 -45.61
C ASN A 39 -51.81 18.70 -46.57
N PRO A 40 -51.45 18.93 -47.85
CA PRO A 40 -52.44 19.15 -48.88
C PRO A 40 -53.19 17.86 -49.18
N VAL A 41 -54.50 17.95 -49.31
CA VAL A 41 -55.30 16.82 -49.78
C VAL A 41 -55.54 16.98 -51.29
N SER A 42 -55.74 15.90 -52.01
CA SER A 42 -55.94 15.89 -53.47
C SER A 42 -57.02 16.87 -53.89
N GLY A 43 -56.69 17.76 -54.82
CA GLY A 43 -57.60 18.83 -55.29
C GLY A 43 -57.32 20.22 -54.70
N ALA A 44 -56.37 20.34 -53.78
CA ALA A 44 -55.98 21.65 -53.24
C ALA A 44 -55.45 22.57 -54.33
N SER A 45 -56.11 23.66 -54.54
CA SER A 45 -55.65 24.77 -55.37
C SER A 45 -54.68 25.68 -54.59
N SER A 46 -54.05 26.65 -55.23
CA SER A 46 -53.17 27.62 -54.61
C SER A 46 -53.80 28.31 -53.40
N PHE A 47 -53.00 28.49 -52.32
CA PHE A 47 -53.41 29.30 -51.18
C PHE A 47 -52.95 30.74 -51.43
N GLY A 48 -53.89 31.65 -51.70
CA GLY A 48 -53.61 33.07 -51.90
C GLY A 48 -53.28 33.81 -50.61
N TYR A 49 -53.36 33.15 -49.44
CA TYR A 49 -53.16 33.76 -48.12
C TYR A 49 -52.18 32.95 -47.28
N PRO A 50 -51.46 33.58 -46.39
CA PRO A 50 -50.58 32.87 -45.49
C PRO A 50 -51.34 32.00 -44.49
N ILE A 51 -50.73 30.85 -44.10
CA ILE A 51 -51.24 29.97 -43.05
C ILE A 51 -50.46 30.22 -41.78
N TYR A 52 -51.15 30.54 -40.71
CA TYR A 52 -50.59 30.80 -39.40
C TYR A 52 -50.95 29.66 -38.44
N LEU A 53 -50.05 29.36 -37.49
CA LEU A 53 -50.25 28.44 -36.39
C LEU A 53 -50.10 29.20 -35.09
N GLY A 54 -51.08 29.16 -34.22
CA GLY A 54 -50.97 29.53 -32.81
C GLY A 54 -51.00 28.27 -31.97
N LEU A 55 -50.02 28.07 -31.10
CA LEU A 55 -49.88 26.95 -30.21
C LEU A 55 -50.16 27.35 -28.75
N TYR A 56 -50.99 26.60 -28.06
CA TYR A 56 -51.30 26.74 -26.64
C TYR A 56 -51.03 25.42 -25.93
N ILE A 57 -50.31 25.47 -24.85
CA ILE A 57 -50.03 24.30 -23.99
C ILE A 57 -50.49 24.65 -22.59
N ASN A 58 -51.36 23.82 -22.02
CA ASN A 58 -51.98 24.04 -20.71
C ASN A 58 -52.70 25.41 -20.62
N GLY A 59 -53.35 25.82 -21.71
CA GLY A 59 -54.09 27.09 -21.79
C GLY A 59 -53.19 28.33 -22.01
N VAL A 60 -51.91 28.20 -22.01
CA VAL A 60 -50.94 29.30 -22.21
C VAL A 60 -50.51 29.35 -23.66
N GLY A 61 -50.63 30.49 -24.29
CA GLY A 61 -50.12 30.74 -25.65
C GLY A 61 -48.60 30.62 -25.66
N ARG A 62 -48.06 29.76 -26.49
CA ARG A 62 -46.60 29.46 -26.54
C ARG A 62 -45.93 30.09 -27.73
N THR A 63 -46.54 30.07 -28.90
CA THR A 63 -46.03 30.66 -30.11
C THR A 63 -47.11 30.94 -31.12
N SER A 64 -46.82 31.85 -32.04
CA SER A 64 -47.60 32.03 -33.27
C SER A 64 -46.58 32.14 -34.43
N VAL A 65 -46.76 31.31 -35.43
CA VAL A 65 -45.79 31.21 -36.53
C VAL A 65 -46.49 31.16 -37.87
N THR A 66 -45.88 31.72 -38.88
CA THR A 66 -46.32 31.56 -40.26
C THR A 66 -45.83 30.23 -40.80
N LEU A 67 -46.72 29.26 -40.96
CA LEU A 67 -46.36 27.96 -41.51
C LEU A 67 -46.10 28.02 -43.00
N LYS A 68 -46.83 28.84 -43.72
CA LYS A 68 -46.70 29.02 -45.15
C LYS A 68 -47.06 30.47 -45.53
N ALA A 69 -46.20 31.13 -46.28
CA ALA A 69 -46.48 32.44 -46.89
C ALA A 69 -47.51 32.28 -48.01
N ALA A 70 -48.21 33.36 -48.31
CA ALA A 70 -49.11 33.40 -49.45
C ALA A 70 -48.36 33.02 -50.73
N SER A 71 -48.95 32.15 -51.57
CA SER A 71 -48.34 31.74 -52.83
C SER A 71 -49.41 31.42 -53.86
N PRO A 72 -49.28 31.93 -55.06
CA PRO A 72 -50.18 31.58 -56.14
C PRO A 72 -49.97 30.17 -56.71
N SER A 73 -48.85 29.51 -56.31
CA SER A 73 -48.48 28.19 -56.81
C SER A 73 -49.26 27.10 -56.08
N ARG A 74 -49.52 26.01 -56.81
CA ARG A 74 -50.21 24.82 -56.22
C ARG A 74 -49.36 24.24 -55.09
N TRP A 75 -49.99 23.99 -53.93
CA TRP A 75 -49.34 23.38 -52.79
C TRP A 75 -49.39 21.85 -52.89
N THR A 76 -48.21 21.20 -52.97
CA THR A 76 -48.09 19.76 -53.19
C THR A 76 -47.30 19.02 -52.13
N SER A 77 -46.64 19.71 -51.20
CA SER A 77 -45.76 19.12 -50.19
C SER A 77 -46.27 19.39 -48.76
N ALA A 78 -46.11 18.43 -47.87
CA ALA A 78 -46.41 18.60 -46.47
C ALA A 78 -45.57 19.72 -45.85
N ILE A 79 -46.14 20.46 -44.92
CA ILE A 79 -45.44 21.39 -44.04
C ILE A 79 -45.34 20.77 -42.68
N VAL A 80 -44.13 20.56 -42.21
CA VAL A 80 -43.86 20.05 -40.86
C VAL A 80 -43.25 21.19 -40.06
N TRP A 81 -43.88 21.49 -38.96
CA TRP A 81 -43.37 22.46 -37.99
C TRP A 81 -43.20 21.78 -36.67
N THR A 82 -42.04 22.01 -36.01
CA THR A 82 -41.71 21.47 -34.67
C THR A 82 -41.42 22.62 -33.74
N SER A 83 -42.05 22.60 -32.58
CA SER A 83 -41.85 23.61 -31.53
C SER A 83 -40.53 23.46 -30.84
N ASP A 84 -40.14 24.50 -30.09
CA ASP A 84 -39.18 24.37 -29.00
C ASP A 84 -39.76 23.48 -27.90
N TRP A 85 -38.92 23.14 -26.91
CA TRP A 85 -39.38 22.46 -25.70
C TRP A 85 -40.07 23.45 -24.76
N TYR A 86 -41.30 23.13 -24.36
CA TYR A 86 -42.06 23.92 -23.42
C TYR A 86 -42.24 23.18 -22.13
N THR A 87 -41.94 23.87 -21.02
CA THR A 87 -42.07 23.32 -19.67
C THR A 87 -43.46 23.63 -19.13
N VAL A 88 -44.13 22.60 -18.62
CA VAL A 88 -45.39 22.69 -17.85
C VAL A 88 -45.06 22.26 -16.42
N ALA A 89 -45.07 23.18 -15.51
CA ALA A 89 -44.76 22.93 -14.10
C ALA A 89 -45.87 22.09 -13.42
N ASP A 90 -45.49 21.43 -12.33
CA ASP A 90 -46.40 20.73 -11.41
C ASP A 90 -47.36 19.69 -12.05
N LYS A 91 -46.91 19.06 -13.11
CA LYS A 91 -47.64 17.98 -13.76
C LYS A 91 -47.15 16.61 -13.29
N THR A 92 -47.89 16.01 -12.38
CA THR A 92 -47.56 14.73 -11.73
C THR A 92 -48.32 13.53 -12.27
N SER A 93 -49.49 13.76 -12.88
CA SER A 93 -50.32 12.73 -13.49
C SER A 93 -51.37 13.34 -14.43
N GLY A 94 -52.12 12.50 -15.11
CA GLY A 94 -53.21 12.91 -16.00
C GLY A 94 -52.77 13.27 -17.40
N THR A 95 -53.33 14.34 -17.94
CA THR A 95 -52.98 14.85 -19.28
C THR A 95 -52.69 16.33 -19.25
N THR A 96 -51.90 16.79 -20.20
CA THR A 96 -51.67 18.22 -20.47
C THR A 96 -52.48 18.59 -21.70
N PRO A 97 -53.45 19.50 -21.59
CA PRO A 97 -54.21 19.95 -22.76
C PRO A 97 -53.27 20.78 -23.67
N VAL A 98 -53.31 20.46 -24.95
CA VAL A 98 -52.73 21.24 -26.01
C VAL A 98 -53.79 21.65 -26.99
N SER A 99 -53.78 22.89 -27.39
CA SER A 99 -54.62 23.34 -28.49
C SER A 99 -53.80 24.15 -29.48
N PHE A 100 -54.17 24.06 -30.70
CA PHE A 100 -53.56 24.92 -31.72
C PHE A 100 -54.61 25.46 -32.67
N ASN A 101 -54.43 26.69 -33.07
CA ASN A 101 -55.26 27.39 -34.01
C ASN A 101 -54.55 27.46 -35.36
N LEU A 102 -55.18 26.99 -36.39
CA LEU A 102 -54.76 27.29 -37.77
C LEU A 102 -55.70 28.36 -38.35
N TYR A 103 -55.12 29.47 -38.76
CA TYR A 103 -55.90 30.57 -39.31
C TYR A 103 -55.21 31.17 -40.54
N SER A 104 -55.99 31.83 -41.33
CA SER A 104 -55.56 32.48 -42.59
C SER A 104 -55.83 33.97 -42.53
N GLY A 105 -54.90 34.77 -43.04
CA GLY A 105 -54.91 36.24 -43.00
C GLY A 105 -55.84 36.95 -43.99
N SER A 106 -56.93 36.34 -44.48
CA SER A 106 -57.93 37.00 -45.28
C SER A 106 -59.09 37.51 -44.41
N GLY A 107 -59.63 38.63 -44.70
CA GLY A 107 -60.67 39.33 -43.97
C GLY A 107 -61.99 38.55 -43.70
N SER A 108 -62.10 37.31 -44.04
CA SER A 108 -63.08 36.33 -43.53
C SER A 108 -62.28 35.28 -42.73
N SER A 109 -62.17 35.50 -41.44
CA SER A 109 -61.37 34.70 -40.52
C SER A 109 -61.74 33.23 -40.54
N ARG A 110 -60.98 32.43 -41.25
CA ARG A 110 -61.01 30.97 -41.13
C ARG A 110 -60.06 30.59 -40.01
N ASN A 111 -60.64 30.23 -38.87
CA ASN A 111 -59.88 29.84 -37.66
C ASN A 111 -60.44 28.51 -37.17
N ASN A 112 -59.61 27.48 -37.16
CA ASN A 112 -59.96 26.17 -36.59
C ASN A 112 -59.06 25.87 -35.40
N THR A 113 -59.69 25.59 -34.28
CA THR A 113 -59.01 25.18 -33.05
C THR A 113 -59.06 23.69 -32.92
N TYR A 114 -57.93 23.09 -32.67
CA TYR A 114 -57.79 21.68 -32.39
C TYR A 114 -57.32 21.51 -30.96
N SER A 115 -57.93 20.59 -30.20
CA SER A 115 -57.59 20.36 -28.81
C SER A 115 -57.30 18.88 -28.57
N TYR A 116 -56.24 18.61 -27.90
CA TYR A 116 -55.79 17.26 -27.54
C TYR A 116 -55.30 17.21 -26.10
N ALA A 117 -55.11 15.99 -25.62
CA ALA A 117 -54.59 15.71 -24.32
C ALA A 117 -53.24 14.95 -24.47
N MET A 118 -52.15 15.62 -24.22
CA MET A 118 -50.83 14.99 -24.19
C MET A 118 -50.66 14.21 -22.87
N ALA A 119 -50.17 12.99 -22.97
CA ALA A 119 -49.95 12.18 -21.79
C ALA A 119 -48.89 12.79 -20.85
N VAL A 120 -49.08 12.62 -19.59
CA VAL A 120 -48.14 12.99 -18.52
C VAL A 120 -47.51 11.73 -18.00
N ASP A 121 -46.20 11.64 -18.00
CA ASP A 121 -45.53 10.54 -17.34
C ASP A 121 -45.73 10.66 -15.84
N PRO A 122 -46.17 9.62 -15.15
CA PRO A 122 -46.36 9.67 -13.72
C PRO A 122 -45.09 10.04 -12.99
N ALA A 123 -45.18 10.86 -11.97
CA ALA A 123 -44.06 11.25 -11.13
C ALA A 123 -44.08 10.45 -9.82
N ALA A 124 -43.08 9.61 -9.63
CA ALA A 124 -42.82 9.07 -8.31
C ALA A 124 -42.35 10.15 -7.35
N SER A 125 -42.69 10.01 -6.09
CA SER A 125 -42.03 10.75 -5.03
C SER A 125 -40.54 10.44 -5.05
N THR A 126 -39.70 11.41 -4.74
CA THR A 126 -38.23 11.24 -4.74
C THR A 126 -37.69 11.33 -3.33
N LEU A 127 -36.79 10.42 -2.99
CA LEU A 127 -36.11 10.40 -1.69
C LEU A 127 -34.74 11.06 -1.82
N THR A 128 -34.47 11.97 -0.89
CA THR A 128 -33.14 12.54 -0.67
C THR A 128 -32.59 11.97 0.62
N ALA A 129 -31.41 11.40 0.54
CA ALA A 129 -30.66 10.87 1.67
C ALA A 129 -29.22 11.30 1.53
N ALA A 130 -28.62 11.75 2.62
CA ALA A 130 -27.19 12.01 2.68
C ALA A 130 -26.43 10.69 2.88
N SER A 131 -25.15 10.68 2.50
CA SER A 131 -24.25 9.59 2.90
C SER A 131 -24.16 9.56 4.43
N GLY A 132 -24.29 8.38 5.01
CA GLY A 132 -24.32 8.17 6.45
C GLY A 132 -23.20 7.25 6.94
N THR A 133 -23.33 6.87 8.20
CA THR A 133 -22.45 5.87 8.83
C THR A 133 -23.33 4.77 9.43
N LEU A 134 -22.91 3.51 9.32
CA LEU A 134 -23.61 2.39 9.93
C LEU A 134 -23.75 2.59 11.44
N GLY A 135 -24.92 2.26 11.99
CA GLY A 135 -25.23 2.43 13.41
C GLY A 135 -25.57 3.88 13.83
N GLN A 136 -25.52 4.84 12.90
CA GLN A 136 -25.90 6.23 13.17
C GLN A 136 -27.22 6.54 12.48
N ALA A 137 -28.12 7.19 13.23
CA ALA A 137 -29.39 7.65 12.69
C ALA A 137 -29.16 8.74 11.64
N GLN A 138 -29.93 8.70 10.57
CA GLN A 138 -29.95 9.72 9.53
C GLN A 138 -31.38 10.01 9.12
N THR A 139 -31.64 11.25 8.75
CA THR A 139 -32.96 11.68 8.29
C THR A 139 -33.05 11.51 6.77
N LEU A 140 -34.06 10.83 6.32
CA LEU A 140 -34.43 10.69 4.91
C LEU A 140 -35.55 11.67 4.62
N THR A 141 -35.41 12.47 3.59
CA THR A 141 -36.43 13.45 3.18
C THR A 141 -37.07 13.03 1.88
N LEU A 142 -38.38 12.95 1.87
CA LEU A 142 -39.18 12.60 0.72
C LEU A 142 -39.81 13.85 0.09
N THR A 143 -39.53 14.10 -1.16
CA THR A 143 -40.23 15.12 -1.95
C THR A 143 -41.40 14.47 -2.67
N ARG A 144 -42.61 14.83 -2.28
CA ARG A 144 -43.89 14.31 -2.83
C ARG A 144 -44.49 15.34 -3.76
N TYR A 145 -44.96 14.86 -4.88
CA TYR A 145 -45.60 15.72 -5.89
C TYR A 145 -47.11 15.89 -5.72
N SER A 146 -47.75 15.10 -4.83
CA SER A 146 -49.13 15.30 -4.42
C SER A 146 -49.33 14.89 -2.97
N ALA A 147 -49.97 15.74 -2.18
CA ALA A 147 -50.29 15.43 -0.78
C ALA A 147 -51.18 14.21 -0.60
N ALA A 148 -51.96 13.85 -1.63
CA ALA A 148 -52.82 12.68 -1.62
C ALA A 148 -52.05 11.35 -1.83
N PHE A 149 -50.82 11.38 -2.31
CA PHE A 149 -50.05 10.18 -2.55
C PHE A 149 -49.64 9.50 -1.24
N ARG A 150 -49.53 8.18 -1.33
CA ARG A 150 -48.99 7.34 -0.26
C ARG A 150 -47.73 6.66 -0.78
N ASP A 151 -46.68 6.69 0.04
CA ASP A 151 -45.38 6.15 -0.36
C ASP A 151 -44.97 4.98 0.51
N THR A 152 -44.49 3.93 -0.12
CA THR A 152 -43.78 2.84 0.54
C THR A 152 -42.29 3.04 0.28
N VAL A 153 -41.54 3.17 1.34
CA VAL A 153 -40.09 3.35 1.28
C VAL A 153 -39.42 2.06 1.78
N THR A 154 -38.67 1.42 0.91
CA THR A 154 -37.90 0.21 1.23
C THR A 154 -36.41 0.48 1.02
N TRP A 155 -35.61 -0.31 1.69
CA TRP A 155 -34.16 -0.29 1.49
C TRP A 155 -33.64 -1.69 1.20
N SER A 156 -32.51 -1.76 0.51
CA SER A 156 -31.76 -3.01 0.28
C SER A 156 -30.26 -2.74 0.27
N CYS A 157 -29.50 -3.73 0.78
CA CYS A 157 -28.05 -3.72 0.78
C CYS A 157 -27.58 -5.18 0.67
N GLY A 158 -27.02 -5.55 -0.46
CA GLY A 158 -26.71 -6.95 -0.76
C GLY A 158 -27.95 -7.84 -0.63
N THR A 159 -27.89 -8.82 0.26
CA THR A 159 -29.01 -9.72 0.57
C THR A 159 -29.96 -9.20 1.66
N ALA A 160 -29.58 -8.16 2.37
CA ALA A 160 -30.38 -7.55 3.41
C ALA A 160 -31.35 -6.52 2.83
N SER A 161 -32.55 -6.46 3.36
CA SER A 161 -33.57 -5.50 2.96
C SER A 161 -34.57 -5.24 4.09
N GLY A 162 -35.31 -4.16 3.97
CA GLY A 162 -36.35 -3.83 4.93
C GLY A 162 -37.26 -2.72 4.44
N THR A 163 -38.33 -2.48 5.20
CA THR A 163 -39.28 -1.42 4.96
C THR A 163 -39.14 -0.35 6.01
N ILE A 164 -38.97 0.91 5.58
CA ILE A 164 -38.88 2.08 6.46
C ILE A 164 -40.31 2.60 6.70
N ALA A 165 -41.07 2.71 5.66
CA ALA A 165 -42.47 3.18 5.72
C ALA A 165 -43.32 2.43 4.72
N ALA A 166 -44.54 2.11 5.09
CA ALA A 166 -45.55 1.45 4.24
C ALA A 166 -46.77 2.35 4.07
N LEU A 167 -47.07 2.72 2.83
CA LEU A 167 -48.19 3.57 2.43
C LEU A 167 -48.34 4.86 3.28
N SER A 168 -47.19 5.42 3.64
CA SER A 168 -47.11 6.59 4.52
C SER A 168 -47.39 7.89 3.79
N GLN A 169 -47.88 8.88 4.55
CA GLN A 169 -47.99 10.28 4.11
C GLN A 169 -46.94 11.19 4.75
N GLU A 170 -46.05 10.63 5.56
CA GLU A 170 -44.89 11.38 6.10
C GLU A 170 -43.90 11.70 4.98
N THR A 171 -43.18 12.80 5.18
CA THR A 171 -42.14 13.27 4.24
C THR A 171 -40.73 13.25 4.85
N SER A 172 -40.64 12.81 6.10
CA SER A 172 -39.37 12.66 6.81
C SER A 172 -39.36 11.35 7.58
N PHE A 173 -38.28 10.61 7.48
CA PHE A 173 -38.10 9.31 8.14
C PHE A 173 -36.72 9.25 8.80
N GLU A 174 -36.67 8.71 10.00
CA GLU A 174 -35.40 8.35 10.64
C GLU A 174 -35.02 6.93 10.21
N PHE A 175 -33.79 6.75 9.76
CA PHE A 175 -33.25 5.45 9.39
C PHE A 175 -31.87 5.27 10.02
N THR A 176 -31.72 4.22 10.79
CA THR A 176 -30.42 3.80 11.33
C THR A 176 -29.97 2.55 10.57
N PRO A 177 -28.99 2.67 9.66
CA PRO A 177 -28.48 1.50 8.96
C PRO A 177 -27.86 0.51 9.95
N PRO A 178 -28.33 -0.77 9.97
CA PRO A 178 -27.79 -1.78 10.89
C PRO A 178 -26.28 -2.01 10.69
N MET A 179 -25.56 -2.25 11.79
CA MET A 179 -24.13 -2.55 11.75
C MET A 179 -23.79 -3.83 10.98
N GLU A 180 -24.70 -4.79 10.97
CA GLU A 180 -24.60 -6.08 10.30
C GLU A 180 -24.44 -5.93 8.77
N LEU A 181 -24.85 -4.81 8.22
CA LEU A 181 -24.65 -4.48 6.81
C LEU A 181 -23.17 -4.39 6.41
N ALA A 182 -22.28 -4.20 7.37
CA ALA A 182 -20.83 -4.27 7.14
C ALA A 182 -20.40 -5.61 6.51
N SER A 183 -21.15 -6.69 6.77
CA SER A 183 -20.91 -8.01 6.16
C SER A 183 -21.27 -8.09 4.68
N GLN A 184 -22.08 -7.17 4.17
CA GLN A 184 -22.45 -7.11 2.76
C GLN A 184 -21.34 -6.50 1.89
N ALA A 185 -20.37 -5.81 2.53
CA ALA A 185 -19.17 -5.28 1.88
C ALA A 185 -17.94 -5.58 2.74
N PRO A 186 -17.54 -6.86 2.85
CA PRO A 186 -16.52 -7.30 3.81
C PRO A 186 -15.16 -6.62 3.61
N ASN A 187 -14.84 -6.19 2.40
CA ASN A 187 -13.54 -5.63 2.04
C ASN A 187 -13.60 -4.15 1.60
N ALA A 188 -14.74 -3.48 1.80
CA ALA A 188 -14.90 -2.06 1.48
C ALA A 188 -15.11 -1.22 2.74
N ALA A 189 -14.72 0.06 2.70
CA ALA A 189 -14.90 1.00 3.80
C ALA A 189 -16.34 1.52 3.95
N ALA A 190 -17.18 1.26 2.96
CA ALA A 190 -18.59 1.65 2.96
C ALA A 190 -19.44 0.57 2.29
N VAL A 191 -20.72 0.58 2.58
CA VAL A 191 -21.73 -0.25 1.92
C VAL A 191 -22.66 0.64 1.10
N GLU A 192 -23.15 0.13 0.00
CA GLU A 192 -24.17 0.81 -0.78
C GLU A 192 -25.56 0.39 -0.31
N ILE A 193 -26.36 1.36 0.09
CA ILE A 193 -27.75 1.17 0.49
C ILE A 193 -28.63 1.80 -0.58
N ARG A 194 -29.43 0.97 -1.23
CA ARG A 194 -30.40 1.42 -2.22
C ARG A 194 -31.74 1.57 -1.57
N PHE A 195 -32.33 2.75 -1.71
CA PHE A 195 -33.71 3.03 -1.33
C PHE A 195 -34.59 3.00 -2.57
N VAL A 196 -35.78 2.43 -2.42
CA VAL A 196 -36.83 2.44 -3.44
C VAL A 196 -38.07 3.03 -2.84
N VAL A 197 -38.60 4.03 -3.53
CA VAL A 197 -39.88 4.65 -3.19
C VAL A 197 -40.91 4.16 -4.22
N SER A 198 -41.94 3.48 -3.76
CA SER A 198 -43.10 3.12 -4.54
C SER A 198 -44.23 4.08 -4.16
N THR A 199 -44.62 4.93 -5.10
CA THR A 199 -45.68 5.95 -4.92
C THR A 199 -47.00 5.41 -5.40
N TYR A 200 -47.99 5.45 -4.51
CA TYR A 200 -49.37 5.00 -4.78
C TYR A 200 -50.31 6.19 -4.75
N GLN A 201 -51.48 6.02 -5.40
CA GLN A 201 -52.57 6.97 -5.26
C GLN A 201 -53.15 6.95 -3.84
N ALA A 202 -54.11 7.82 -3.58
CA ALA A 202 -54.77 7.93 -2.26
C ALA A 202 -55.43 6.60 -1.81
N ASP A 203 -55.81 5.73 -2.75
CA ASP A 203 -56.37 4.41 -2.49
C ASP A 203 -55.37 3.40 -1.88
N GLY A 204 -54.06 3.72 -1.90
CA GLY A 204 -52.98 2.86 -1.40
C GLY A 204 -52.75 1.58 -2.21
N THR A 205 -53.41 1.41 -3.35
CA THR A 205 -53.33 0.19 -4.19
C THR A 205 -52.82 0.47 -5.60
N THR A 206 -53.21 1.59 -6.19
CA THR A 206 -52.83 1.98 -7.54
C THR A 206 -51.45 2.57 -7.56
N LEU A 207 -50.48 1.82 -8.11
CA LEU A 207 -49.10 2.30 -8.25
C LEU A 207 -49.04 3.44 -9.27
N VAL A 208 -48.49 4.59 -8.87
CA VAL A 208 -48.24 5.72 -9.74
C VAL A 208 -46.92 5.53 -10.48
N ALA A 209 -45.83 5.36 -9.76
CA ALA A 209 -44.52 5.07 -10.28
C ALA A 209 -43.54 4.70 -9.13
N THR A 210 -42.32 4.33 -9.49
CA THR A 210 -41.23 4.08 -8.53
C THR A 210 -40.07 4.98 -8.81
N SER A 211 -39.37 5.36 -7.76
CA SER A 211 -38.06 6.02 -7.86
C SER A 211 -37.03 5.29 -6.99
N SER A 212 -35.78 5.48 -7.24
CA SER A 212 -34.74 4.93 -6.37
C SER A 212 -33.55 5.88 -6.23
N THR A 213 -32.91 5.81 -5.07
CA THR A 213 -31.65 6.48 -4.79
C THR A 213 -30.72 5.53 -4.06
N THR A 214 -29.43 5.70 -4.22
CA THR A 214 -28.40 4.90 -3.54
C THR A 214 -27.48 5.84 -2.79
N ILE A 215 -27.15 5.47 -1.56
CA ILE A 215 -26.16 6.16 -0.75
C ILE A 215 -25.02 5.22 -0.37
N ALA A 216 -23.85 5.77 -0.16
CA ALA A 216 -22.76 5.07 0.48
C ALA A 216 -22.83 5.32 1.99
N ALA A 217 -23.03 4.27 2.80
CA ALA A 217 -22.93 4.36 4.24
C ALA A 217 -21.56 3.88 4.71
N ALA A 218 -20.81 4.76 5.36
CA ALA A 218 -19.49 4.43 5.87
C ALA A 218 -19.57 3.37 6.97
N ILE A 219 -18.67 2.42 6.97
CA ILE A 219 -18.49 1.48 8.07
C ILE A 219 -17.62 2.21 9.12
N PRO A 220 -18.03 2.32 10.39
CA PRO A 220 -17.26 3.03 11.42
C PRO A 220 -15.82 2.53 11.55
N GLU A 221 -14.87 3.42 11.82
CA GLU A 221 -13.46 3.07 12.05
C GLU A 221 -13.27 2.13 13.26
N THR A 222 -14.23 2.11 14.18
CA THR A 222 -14.26 1.20 15.33
C THR A 222 -14.52 -0.26 14.93
N VAL A 223 -15.07 -0.51 13.74
CA VAL A 223 -15.26 -1.84 13.17
C VAL A 223 -13.93 -2.31 12.59
N LYS A 224 -13.09 -2.81 13.44
CA LYS A 224 -11.79 -3.36 13.08
C LYS A 224 -11.62 -4.76 13.68
N GLN A 225 -10.79 -5.56 13.04
CA GLN A 225 -10.42 -6.87 13.52
C GLN A 225 -9.56 -6.76 14.78
N SER A 226 -9.46 -7.86 15.52
CA SER A 226 -8.44 -8.05 16.55
C SER A 226 -7.50 -9.18 16.17
N CYS A 227 -6.41 -9.30 16.89
CA CYS A 227 -5.50 -10.42 16.72
C CYS A 227 -4.94 -10.86 18.08
N ALA A 228 -4.52 -12.11 18.15
CA ALA A 228 -3.73 -12.66 19.23
C ALA A 228 -2.34 -13.01 18.68
N LEU A 229 -1.30 -12.82 19.49
CA LEU A 229 0.07 -13.23 19.21
C LEU A 229 0.45 -14.36 20.16
N ALA A 230 0.97 -15.44 19.62
CA ALA A 230 1.59 -16.52 20.39
C ALA A 230 3.08 -16.60 20.05
N ALA A 231 3.90 -16.91 21.03
CA ALA A 231 5.33 -17.13 20.88
C ALA A 231 5.73 -18.44 21.54
N SER A 232 6.43 -19.30 20.83
CA SER A 232 6.93 -20.57 21.35
C SER A 232 8.39 -20.79 20.94
N ASP A 233 9.14 -21.49 21.77
CA ASP A 233 10.55 -21.82 21.50
C ASP A 233 10.65 -23.00 20.53
N THR A 234 11.46 -22.86 19.50
CA THR A 234 11.75 -23.92 18.53
C THR A 234 13.08 -24.63 18.77
N THR A 235 13.86 -24.17 19.77
CA THR A 235 15.24 -24.65 20.01
C THR A 235 15.35 -25.53 21.25
N GLY A 236 14.31 -25.62 22.07
CA GLY A 236 14.34 -26.31 23.34
C GLY A 236 15.01 -25.55 24.48
N SER A 237 15.49 -24.33 24.22
CA SER A 237 16.17 -23.51 25.24
C SER A 237 15.24 -23.18 26.41
N PHE A 238 13.97 -22.91 26.13
CA PHE A 238 13.00 -22.63 27.20
C PHE A 238 12.77 -23.81 28.11
N ALA A 239 12.72 -25.03 27.57
CA ALA A 239 12.58 -26.25 28.35
C ALA A 239 13.82 -26.50 29.23
N ALA A 240 15.01 -26.19 28.70
CA ALA A 240 16.27 -26.41 29.42
C ALA A 240 16.53 -25.37 30.53
N TYR A 241 16.25 -24.09 30.23
CA TYR A 241 16.64 -22.98 31.10
C TYR A 241 15.46 -22.30 31.81
N GLY A 242 14.21 -22.59 31.43
CA GLY A 242 13.00 -21.92 31.96
C GLY A 242 12.77 -20.52 31.41
N ALA A 243 13.57 -20.11 30.44
CA ALA A 243 13.50 -18.84 29.75
C ALA A 243 14.16 -18.95 28.35
N TYR A 244 13.99 -17.97 27.52
CA TYR A 244 14.71 -17.90 26.24
C TYR A 244 16.17 -17.47 26.49
N VAL A 245 17.06 -17.83 25.57
CA VAL A 245 18.49 -17.59 25.70
C VAL A 245 18.96 -16.74 24.52
N GLN A 246 19.63 -15.61 24.82
CA GLN A 246 20.19 -14.69 23.86
C GLN A 246 21.14 -15.40 22.88
N GLY A 247 20.98 -15.11 21.59
CA GLY A 247 21.80 -15.69 20.52
C GLY A 247 21.55 -17.19 20.25
N ARG A 248 20.62 -17.82 20.99
CA ARG A 248 20.34 -19.27 20.88
C ARG A 248 18.89 -19.56 20.56
N SER A 249 17.96 -18.99 21.32
CA SER A 249 16.54 -19.23 21.13
C SER A 249 16.04 -18.62 19.83
N ARG A 250 15.22 -19.41 19.11
CA ARG A 250 14.40 -18.98 17.98
C ARG A 250 12.93 -19.14 18.34
N LEU A 251 12.13 -18.17 18.00
CA LEU A 251 10.70 -18.17 18.30
C LEU A 251 9.90 -18.53 17.07
N LEU A 252 8.96 -19.44 17.21
CA LEU A 252 7.81 -19.49 16.31
C LEU A 252 6.78 -18.49 16.83
N LEU A 253 6.54 -17.46 16.05
CA LEU A 253 5.53 -16.43 16.28
C LEU A 253 4.33 -16.72 15.41
N VAL A 254 3.14 -16.79 16.00
CA VAL A 254 1.89 -17.08 15.30
C VAL A 254 0.88 -16.00 15.63
N VAL A 255 0.33 -15.37 14.60
CA VAL A 255 -0.73 -14.36 14.71
C VAL A 255 -2.05 -14.99 14.32
N THR A 256 -3.00 -15.00 15.22
CA THR A 256 -4.36 -15.47 14.96
C THR A 256 -5.31 -14.28 14.92
N PRO A 257 -5.83 -13.89 13.74
CA PRO A 257 -6.78 -12.80 13.64
C PRO A 257 -8.20 -13.25 14.01
N THR A 258 -8.98 -12.32 14.57
CA THR A 258 -10.43 -12.43 14.70
C THR A 258 -11.05 -11.38 13.81
N LEU A 259 -11.76 -11.82 12.78
CA LEU A 259 -12.29 -10.96 11.72
C LEU A 259 -13.54 -10.21 12.16
N ALA A 260 -13.71 -8.99 11.69
CA ALA A 260 -14.90 -8.17 11.90
C ALA A 260 -15.77 -8.16 10.64
N TYR A 261 -17.01 -8.65 10.76
CA TYR A 261 -18.00 -8.68 9.67
C TYR A 261 -17.45 -9.26 8.35
N GLY A 262 -16.70 -10.37 8.43
CA GLY A 262 -16.23 -11.12 7.26
C GLY A 262 -15.10 -10.46 6.46
N SER A 263 -14.51 -9.35 6.97
CA SER A 263 -13.36 -8.72 6.32
C SER A 263 -12.17 -9.68 6.25
N GLU A 264 -11.44 -9.67 5.13
CA GLU A 264 -10.24 -10.47 4.95
C GLU A 264 -8.99 -9.72 5.43
N ILE A 265 -7.99 -10.46 5.86
CA ILE A 265 -6.69 -9.86 6.21
C ILE A 265 -5.94 -9.50 4.92
N ALA A 266 -5.47 -8.26 4.86
CA ALA A 266 -4.61 -7.76 3.79
C ALA A 266 -3.12 -7.91 4.13
N SER A 267 -2.74 -7.70 5.40
CA SER A 267 -1.35 -7.81 5.82
C SER A 267 -1.20 -8.09 7.31
N TYR A 268 -0.08 -8.67 7.65
CA TYR A 268 0.39 -8.92 9.00
C TYR A 268 1.61 -8.05 9.28
N GLN A 269 1.77 -7.64 10.51
CA GLN A 269 2.97 -7.00 11.02
C GLN A 269 3.29 -7.58 12.40
N ILE A 270 4.43 -8.24 12.52
CA ILE A 270 4.95 -8.71 13.80
C ILE A 270 6.25 -7.95 14.04
N VAL A 271 6.41 -7.38 15.22
CA VAL A 271 7.68 -6.75 15.65
C VAL A 271 8.24 -7.57 16.79
N ALA A 272 9.42 -8.10 16.60
CA ALA A 272 10.12 -8.93 17.56
C ALA A 272 11.62 -8.64 17.49
N ASP A 273 12.23 -8.37 18.64
CA ASP A 273 13.68 -8.13 18.75
C ASP A 273 14.22 -7.09 17.73
N GLY A 274 13.47 -5.99 17.56
CA GLY A 274 13.81 -4.92 16.62
C GLY A 274 13.59 -5.24 15.13
N LYS A 275 13.13 -6.44 14.79
CA LYS A 275 12.82 -6.85 13.42
C LYS A 275 11.33 -6.87 13.17
N THR A 276 10.95 -6.57 11.93
CA THR A 276 9.55 -6.62 11.46
C THR A 276 9.36 -7.78 10.49
N TYR A 277 8.29 -8.55 10.71
CA TYR A 277 7.88 -9.67 9.87
C TYR A 277 6.46 -9.42 9.34
N THR A 278 6.16 -9.94 8.17
CA THR A 278 4.89 -9.71 7.46
C THR A 278 4.07 -10.96 7.18
N ALA A 279 4.51 -12.12 7.65
CA ALA A 279 3.76 -13.37 7.57
C ALA A 279 2.88 -13.58 8.81
N ALA A 280 1.84 -14.43 8.67
CA ALA A 280 0.97 -14.80 9.79
C ALA A 280 1.70 -15.65 10.85
N ASP A 281 2.64 -16.45 10.39
CA ASP A 281 3.53 -17.27 11.20
C ASP A 281 4.96 -17.11 10.69
N VAL A 282 5.89 -17.04 11.61
CA VAL A 282 7.30 -16.86 11.32
C VAL A 282 8.18 -17.44 12.40
N THR A 283 9.24 -18.12 11.98
CA THR A 283 10.33 -18.50 12.90
C THR A 283 11.40 -17.41 12.82
N THR A 284 11.71 -16.80 13.97
CA THR A 284 12.72 -15.72 14.04
C THR A 284 14.13 -16.25 13.80
N ASP A 285 15.06 -15.37 13.49
CA ASP A 285 16.48 -15.63 13.76
C ASP A 285 16.72 -15.79 15.28
N PRO A 286 17.90 -16.26 15.69
CA PRO A 286 18.25 -16.25 17.11
C PRO A 286 18.05 -14.86 17.71
N ILE A 287 17.38 -14.77 18.87
CA ILE A 287 17.07 -13.51 19.54
C ILE A 287 18.37 -12.83 19.95
N ALA A 288 18.59 -11.61 19.48
CA ALA A 288 19.79 -10.83 19.79
C ALA A 288 19.67 -10.05 21.11
N GLY A 289 18.47 -9.62 21.47
CA GLY A 289 18.19 -8.91 22.71
C GLY A 289 18.23 -9.79 23.93
N SER A 290 18.33 -9.18 25.13
CA SER A 290 18.24 -9.86 26.42
C SER A 290 17.40 -9.05 27.41
N GLY A 291 17.02 -9.66 28.52
CA GLY A 291 16.10 -9.11 29.51
C GLY A 291 14.65 -9.32 29.10
N THR A 292 13.80 -8.37 29.44
CA THR A 292 12.37 -8.41 29.11
C THR A 292 12.16 -7.81 27.71
N LEU A 293 11.70 -8.63 26.78
CA LEU A 293 11.36 -8.21 25.42
C LEU A 293 9.85 -8.23 25.23
N THR A 294 9.32 -7.19 24.65
CA THR A 294 7.92 -7.09 24.24
C THR A 294 7.80 -7.35 22.75
N LEU A 295 7.06 -8.38 22.41
CA LEU A 295 6.72 -8.73 21.03
C LEU A 295 5.35 -8.16 20.74
N THR A 296 5.16 -7.58 19.55
CA THR A 296 3.88 -7.00 19.18
C THR A 296 3.43 -7.51 17.82
N ALA A 297 2.12 -7.66 17.66
CA ALA A 297 1.54 -7.98 16.37
C ALA A 297 0.35 -7.08 16.07
N ARG A 298 0.18 -6.76 14.79
CA ARG A 298 -0.97 -6.08 14.24
C ARG A 298 -1.37 -6.75 12.93
N VAL A 299 -2.64 -6.66 12.62
CA VAL A 299 -3.17 -7.10 11.32
C VAL A 299 -3.95 -5.97 10.69
N THR A 300 -3.82 -5.82 9.38
CA THR A 300 -4.59 -4.85 8.60
C THR A 300 -5.53 -5.61 7.68
N ASP A 301 -6.79 -5.24 7.67
CA ASP A 301 -7.80 -5.84 6.79
C ASP A 301 -7.84 -5.16 5.41
N ARG A 302 -8.65 -5.74 4.52
CA ARG A 302 -8.84 -5.17 3.18
C ARG A 302 -9.65 -3.88 3.16
N ARG A 303 -10.28 -3.51 4.29
CA ARG A 303 -10.87 -2.17 4.48
C ARG A 303 -9.81 -1.11 4.78
N GLY A 304 -8.54 -1.50 4.98
CA GLY A 304 -7.43 -0.63 5.35
C GLY A 304 -7.33 -0.35 6.84
N ARG A 305 -8.06 -1.08 7.69
CA ARG A 305 -8.08 -0.87 9.14
C ARG A 305 -7.08 -1.76 9.83
N THR A 306 -6.33 -1.16 10.73
CA THR A 306 -5.32 -1.87 11.52
C THR A 306 -5.85 -2.16 12.91
N SER A 307 -5.65 -3.39 13.38
CA SER A 307 -6.00 -3.82 14.73
C SER A 307 -5.23 -3.06 15.80
N ASP A 308 -5.72 -3.10 17.03
CA ASP A 308 -4.88 -2.81 18.18
C ASP A 308 -3.72 -3.80 18.24
N ALA A 309 -2.65 -3.41 18.92
CA ALA A 309 -1.49 -4.29 19.08
C ALA A 309 -1.82 -5.44 20.03
N ALA A 310 -1.66 -6.67 19.56
CA ALA A 310 -1.49 -7.81 20.44
C ALA A 310 -0.05 -7.83 20.95
N THR A 311 0.15 -8.06 22.23
CA THR A 311 1.46 -8.03 22.86
C THR A 311 1.75 -9.32 23.61
N VAL A 312 2.99 -9.80 23.52
CA VAL A 312 3.52 -10.89 24.33
C VAL A 312 4.85 -10.44 24.90
N THR A 313 5.00 -10.62 26.20
CA THR A 313 6.26 -10.32 26.90
C THR A 313 7.00 -11.61 27.17
N ILE A 314 8.27 -11.65 26.82
CA ILE A 314 9.15 -12.79 27.05
C ILE A 314 10.36 -12.36 27.86
N THR A 315 10.93 -13.30 28.62
CA THR A 315 12.21 -13.11 29.32
C THR A 315 13.31 -13.83 28.57
N VAL A 316 14.36 -13.14 28.24
CA VAL A 316 15.54 -13.65 27.54
C VAL A 316 16.76 -13.52 28.45
N LEU A 317 17.37 -14.63 28.81
CA LEU A 317 18.57 -14.66 29.58
C LEU A 317 19.77 -14.19 28.74
N PRO A 318 20.61 -13.28 29.26
CA PRO A 318 21.80 -12.85 28.55
C PRO A 318 22.77 -14.03 28.40
N CYS A 319 23.28 -14.23 27.20
CA CYS A 319 24.23 -15.28 26.88
C CYS A 319 25.32 -14.75 25.97
N ALA A 320 26.52 -14.77 26.47
CA ALA A 320 27.73 -14.48 25.71
C ALA A 320 28.63 -15.71 25.73
N ALA A 321 29.50 -15.84 24.75
CA ALA A 321 30.53 -16.87 24.77
C ALA A 321 31.40 -16.71 26.03
N PRO A 322 31.90 -17.82 26.59
CA PRO A 322 32.84 -17.76 27.70
C PRO A 322 33.98 -16.76 27.44
N GLN A 323 34.31 -15.96 28.43
CA GLN A 323 35.35 -14.93 28.32
C GLN A 323 36.51 -15.30 29.24
N ILE A 324 37.70 -15.13 28.72
CA ILE A 324 38.94 -15.17 29.52
C ILE A 324 39.41 -13.73 29.64
N SER A 325 39.22 -13.11 30.80
CA SER A 325 39.50 -11.71 31.07
C SER A 325 40.97 -11.44 31.37
N SER A 326 41.64 -12.43 31.90
CA SER A 326 43.07 -12.40 32.15
C SER A 326 43.66 -13.79 32.04
N PHE A 327 44.90 -13.88 31.55
CA PHE A 327 45.65 -15.11 31.52
C PHE A 327 47.12 -14.81 31.54
N ALA A 328 47.81 -15.40 32.50
CA ALA A 328 49.26 -15.38 32.57
C ALA A 328 49.79 -16.77 32.93
N ALA A 329 50.93 -17.12 32.38
CA ALA A 329 51.66 -18.30 32.69
C ALA A 329 53.13 -17.92 32.85
N GLN A 330 53.73 -18.26 33.96
CA GLN A 330 55.11 -17.93 34.22
C GLN A 330 55.81 -19.01 35.07
N ARG A 331 57.10 -19.12 34.98
CA ARG A 331 57.90 -20.00 35.81
C ARG A 331 57.82 -19.61 37.26
N CYS A 332 57.89 -20.58 38.14
CA CYS A 332 57.77 -20.36 39.56
C CYS A 332 58.42 -21.49 40.37
N ALA A 333 58.62 -21.24 41.64
CA ALA A 333 58.90 -22.27 42.65
C ALA A 333 57.60 -23.11 42.93
N GLN A 334 57.74 -24.19 43.67
CA GLN A 334 56.63 -25.10 43.98
C GLN A 334 55.49 -24.41 44.74
N ASP A 335 55.80 -23.41 45.54
CA ASP A 335 54.81 -22.61 46.30
C ASP A 335 54.12 -21.52 45.45
N GLY A 336 54.49 -21.41 44.15
CA GLY A 336 53.95 -20.42 43.25
C GLY A 336 54.64 -19.03 43.31
N THR A 337 55.72 -18.90 44.06
CA THR A 337 56.58 -17.70 44.04
C THR A 337 57.27 -17.59 42.69
N ALA A 338 57.29 -16.41 42.10
CA ALA A 338 57.90 -16.18 40.77
C ALA A 338 59.40 -16.56 40.81
N ASP A 339 59.83 -17.42 39.90
CA ASP A 339 61.20 -17.90 39.77
C ASP A 339 61.47 -18.23 38.29
N GLU A 340 62.29 -17.49 37.63
CA GLU A 340 62.55 -17.64 36.18
C GLU A 340 63.25 -18.97 35.88
N GLU A 341 63.97 -19.55 36.83
CA GLU A 341 64.63 -20.85 36.72
C GLU A 341 63.79 -21.98 37.33
N GLY A 342 62.59 -21.67 37.80
CA GLY A 342 61.68 -22.60 38.50
C GLY A 342 61.28 -23.83 37.71
N LEU A 343 61.14 -24.94 38.40
CA LEU A 343 60.71 -26.24 37.87
C LEU A 343 59.18 -26.39 37.78
N TYR A 344 58.46 -25.31 38.03
CA TYR A 344 57.01 -25.28 38.00
C TYR A 344 56.54 -24.10 37.10
N ILE A 345 55.30 -24.19 36.63
CA ILE A 345 54.59 -23.12 35.97
C ILE A 345 53.40 -22.74 36.79
N LYS A 346 53.29 -21.46 37.14
CA LYS A 346 52.11 -20.84 37.74
C LYS A 346 51.24 -20.28 36.63
N VAL A 347 50.01 -20.69 36.62
CA VAL A 347 48.95 -20.13 35.79
C VAL A 347 48.06 -19.29 36.67
N THR A 348 47.76 -18.08 36.23
CA THR A 348 46.71 -17.23 36.79
C THR A 348 45.75 -16.84 35.72
N PHE A 349 44.49 -16.83 36.04
CA PHE A 349 43.45 -16.49 35.04
C PHE A 349 42.24 -15.84 35.70
N GLY A 350 41.55 -15.01 34.91
CA GLY A 350 40.22 -14.56 35.18
C GLY A 350 39.33 -15.01 34.04
N ALA A 351 38.13 -15.46 34.34
CA ALA A 351 37.20 -15.91 33.33
C ALA A 351 35.75 -15.74 33.78
N SER A 352 34.85 -15.63 32.83
CA SER A 352 33.41 -15.55 33.08
C SER A 352 32.61 -16.33 32.06
N ILE A 353 31.53 -16.89 32.56
CA ILE A 353 30.55 -17.69 31.78
C ILE A 353 29.17 -17.18 32.15
N SER A 354 28.29 -17.02 31.17
CA SER A 354 26.90 -16.60 31.37
C SER A 354 26.16 -17.64 32.22
N PRO A 355 25.60 -17.31 33.38
CA PRO A 355 25.05 -18.29 34.32
C PRO A 355 23.73 -18.90 33.86
N LEU A 356 22.94 -18.21 33.05
CA LEU A 356 21.62 -18.63 32.55
C LEU A 356 20.72 -19.14 33.69
N ASP A 357 20.51 -18.29 34.68
CA ASP A 357 19.77 -18.60 35.91
C ASP A 357 20.36 -19.79 36.69
N ASN A 358 21.68 -19.89 36.75
CA ASN A 358 22.45 -20.97 37.38
C ASN A 358 22.21 -22.37 36.79
N LYS A 359 21.73 -22.43 35.53
CA LYS A 359 21.48 -23.69 34.82
C LYS A 359 22.50 -24.00 33.72
N ASN A 360 23.40 -23.05 33.42
CA ASN A 360 24.44 -23.30 32.45
C ASN A 360 25.52 -24.22 33.02
N THR A 361 26.27 -24.86 32.15
CA THR A 361 27.50 -25.56 32.57
C THR A 361 28.65 -24.56 32.65
N ALA A 362 29.53 -24.72 33.60
CA ALA A 362 30.76 -23.96 33.71
C ALA A 362 31.94 -24.87 33.96
N ALA A 363 32.85 -24.94 33.02
CA ALA A 363 34.06 -25.75 33.11
C ALA A 363 35.29 -24.93 32.71
N TYR A 364 36.31 -25.08 33.50
CA TYR A 364 37.63 -24.45 33.20
C TYR A 364 38.66 -25.57 33.12
N ARG A 365 39.56 -25.47 32.14
CA ARG A 365 40.62 -26.42 31.91
C ARG A 365 41.93 -25.70 31.68
N VAL A 366 42.98 -26.13 32.40
CA VAL A 366 44.36 -25.77 32.04
C VAL A 366 45.01 -27.01 31.47
N ARG A 367 45.71 -26.88 30.38
CA ARG A 367 46.53 -27.93 29.78
C ARG A 367 47.84 -27.34 29.28
N TYR A 368 48.84 -28.18 29.23
CA TYR A 368 50.16 -27.75 28.76
C TYR A 368 50.79 -28.83 27.88
N LYS A 369 51.72 -28.43 27.05
CA LYS A 369 52.54 -29.31 26.22
C LYS A 369 53.93 -28.71 26.02
N LYS A 370 54.91 -29.53 25.65
CA LYS A 370 56.19 -28.97 25.16
C LYS A 370 55.95 -28.21 23.87
N THR A 371 56.54 -27.07 23.74
CA THR A 371 56.49 -26.29 22.50
C THR A 371 57.06 -27.14 21.34
N GLY A 372 56.30 -27.20 20.23
CA GLY A 372 56.62 -28.02 19.07
C GLY A 372 56.12 -29.48 19.13
N THR A 373 55.44 -29.90 20.20
CA THR A 373 54.76 -31.21 20.26
C THR A 373 53.25 -31.05 20.13
N GLU A 374 52.53 -32.17 19.85
CA GLU A 374 51.07 -32.11 19.75
C GLU A 374 50.33 -32.60 21.00
N ASP A 375 51.00 -33.30 21.90
CA ASP A 375 50.40 -33.98 23.06
C ASP A 375 50.18 -33.04 24.22
N TRP A 376 48.91 -32.70 24.49
CA TRP A 376 48.47 -31.87 25.62
C TRP A 376 48.28 -32.69 26.90
N THR A 377 48.86 -32.26 27.97
CA THR A 377 48.67 -32.80 29.32
C THR A 377 47.69 -31.91 30.07
N ALA A 378 46.60 -32.49 30.63
CA ALA A 378 45.63 -31.74 31.41
C ALA A 378 46.10 -31.51 32.83
N VAL A 379 45.83 -30.32 33.37
CA VAL A 379 46.00 -29.99 34.80
C VAL A 379 44.59 -30.07 35.47
N THR A 380 44.50 -30.79 36.56
CA THR A 380 43.26 -30.89 37.30
C THR A 380 42.94 -29.56 38.01
N LEU A 381 41.76 -29.02 37.71
CA LEU A 381 41.22 -27.81 38.35
C LEU A 381 39.92 -28.21 39.05
N THR A 382 39.98 -28.47 40.36
CA THR A 382 38.80 -28.89 41.17
C THR A 382 38.02 -27.72 41.74
N ASP A 383 38.68 -26.60 42.00
CA ASP A 383 38.12 -25.50 42.80
C ASP A 383 37.19 -24.56 42.02
N TYR A 384 37.16 -24.64 40.68
CA TYR A 384 36.45 -23.70 39.82
C TYR A 384 35.27 -24.32 39.10
N ALA A 385 35.02 -25.63 39.30
CA ALA A 385 33.91 -26.32 38.65
C ALA A 385 32.56 -25.73 39.08
N GLY A 386 31.73 -25.37 38.10
CA GLY A 386 30.41 -24.78 38.34
C GLY A 386 30.39 -23.31 38.74
N GLN A 387 31.55 -22.65 38.86
CA GLN A 387 31.62 -21.21 39.10
C GLN A 387 31.43 -20.44 37.76
N TYR A 388 30.53 -19.47 37.72
CA TYR A 388 30.30 -18.65 36.51
C TYR A 388 31.24 -17.46 36.40
N ALA A 389 31.96 -17.11 37.43
CA ALA A 389 32.95 -16.06 37.45
C ALA A 389 34.13 -16.46 38.31
N VAL A 390 35.28 -16.39 37.74
CA VAL A 390 36.58 -16.57 38.40
C VAL A 390 37.38 -15.31 38.21
N SER A 391 37.63 -14.56 39.29
CA SER A 391 38.37 -13.31 39.23
C SER A 391 39.87 -13.50 39.36
N SER A 392 40.32 -14.53 40.08
CA SER A 392 41.70 -14.83 40.38
C SER A 392 41.96 -16.34 40.54
N GLY A 393 41.66 -17.07 39.44
CA GLY A 393 41.99 -18.48 39.34
C GLY A 393 43.49 -18.70 39.31
N MET A 394 43.97 -19.74 39.99
CA MET A 394 45.38 -20.07 40.02
C MET A 394 45.58 -21.60 40.04
N THR A 395 46.61 -22.06 39.38
CA THR A 395 47.11 -23.41 39.53
C THR A 395 48.63 -23.43 39.32
N VAL A 396 49.28 -24.40 39.91
CA VAL A 396 50.74 -24.62 39.76
C VAL A 396 50.96 -26.07 39.38
N PHE A 397 51.80 -26.34 38.43
CA PHE A 397 52.13 -27.70 38.00
C PHE A 397 53.61 -27.81 37.63
N ALA A 398 54.20 -28.98 37.75
CA ALA A 398 55.58 -29.26 37.45
C ALA A 398 55.86 -29.18 35.92
N ALA A 399 56.92 -28.48 35.54
CA ALA A 399 57.34 -28.32 34.16
C ALA A 399 58.85 -28.09 34.08
N ALA A 400 59.57 -28.99 33.41
CA ALA A 400 61.04 -28.95 33.36
C ALA A 400 61.53 -27.58 32.84
N ALA A 401 62.56 -27.02 33.52
CA ALA A 401 63.12 -25.70 33.16
C ALA A 401 63.84 -25.70 31.81
N ALA A 402 64.37 -26.84 31.39
CA ALA A 402 65.09 -26.99 30.12
C ALA A 402 64.19 -27.01 28.88
N ASP A 403 62.88 -27.05 29.06
CA ASP A 403 61.89 -27.10 28.00
C ASP A 403 61.06 -25.83 27.93
N ALA A 404 60.69 -25.39 26.74
CA ALA A 404 59.66 -24.42 26.52
C ALA A 404 58.27 -25.08 26.53
N TRP A 405 57.32 -24.40 27.09
CA TRP A 405 55.99 -24.95 27.28
C TRP A 405 54.90 -24.05 26.70
N ASP A 406 53.99 -24.62 25.96
CA ASP A 406 52.72 -23.98 25.61
C ASP A 406 51.68 -24.33 26.67
N VAL A 407 51.14 -23.31 27.29
CA VAL A 407 50.10 -23.45 28.32
C VAL A 407 48.81 -22.85 27.79
N GLN A 408 47.72 -23.59 27.95
CA GLN A 408 46.43 -23.15 27.51
C GLN A 408 45.44 -23.16 28.66
N ILE A 409 44.66 -22.10 28.76
CA ILE A 409 43.44 -22.03 29.56
C ILE A 409 42.25 -22.08 28.65
N SER A 410 41.22 -22.85 28.98
CA SER A 410 39.93 -22.76 28.32
C SER A 410 38.80 -22.62 29.33
N ALA A 411 37.79 -21.85 28.93
CA ALA A 411 36.52 -21.70 29.60
C ALA A 411 35.43 -22.24 28.68
N GLN A 412 34.65 -23.17 29.15
CA GLN A 412 33.63 -23.87 28.39
C GLN A 412 32.28 -23.81 29.08
N ASP A 413 31.26 -23.48 28.33
CA ASP A 413 29.86 -23.59 28.72
C ASP A 413 29.12 -24.66 27.90
N ALA A 414 27.80 -24.72 27.99
CA ALA A 414 26.98 -25.67 27.23
C ALA A 414 27.02 -25.43 25.72
N PHE A 415 27.48 -24.28 25.25
CA PHE A 415 27.37 -23.83 23.85
C PHE A 415 28.70 -23.61 23.16
N ALA A 416 29.73 -23.21 23.90
CA ALA A 416 30.99 -22.77 23.34
C ALA A 416 32.15 -23.01 24.29
N GLU A 417 33.36 -23.08 23.72
CA GLU A 417 34.61 -23.04 24.44
C GLU A 417 35.45 -21.88 23.93
N THR A 418 36.03 -21.12 24.83
CA THR A 418 37.02 -20.09 24.52
C THR A 418 38.33 -20.50 25.15
N ALA A 419 39.40 -20.46 24.37
CA ALA A 419 40.73 -20.83 24.85
C ALA A 419 41.77 -19.79 24.51
N GLN A 420 42.76 -19.63 25.37
CA GLN A 420 43.95 -18.80 25.15
C GLN A 420 45.18 -19.62 25.44
N THR A 421 46.21 -19.44 24.63
CA THR A 421 47.49 -20.11 24.79
C THR A 421 48.61 -19.10 25.04
N ARG A 422 49.50 -19.42 25.94
CA ARG A 422 50.73 -18.67 26.24
C ARG A 422 51.93 -19.60 26.22
N SER A 423 53.00 -19.16 25.64
CA SER A 423 54.27 -19.90 25.71
C SER A 423 55.10 -19.41 26.88
N VAL A 424 55.64 -20.36 27.63
CA VAL A 424 56.59 -20.14 28.72
C VAL A 424 57.98 -20.58 28.24
N PRO A 425 58.91 -19.69 28.07
CA PRO A 425 60.24 -20.01 27.53
C PRO A 425 61.09 -20.85 28.50
N ILE A 426 62.13 -21.46 28.00
CA ILE A 426 63.14 -22.21 28.78
C ILE A 426 63.88 -21.37 29.82
N ALA A 427 64.17 -20.15 29.46
CA ALA A 427 64.67 -19.06 30.32
C ALA A 427 64.12 -17.79 29.71
N PHE A 428 64.10 -16.68 30.42
CA PHE A 428 63.73 -15.41 29.80
C PHE A 428 64.61 -15.15 28.56
N SER A 429 64.02 -15.23 27.39
CA SER A 429 64.68 -14.99 26.11
C SER A 429 64.22 -13.65 25.56
N LEU A 430 65.06 -12.61 25.68
CA LEU A 430 64.74 -11.33 25.08
C LEU A 430 64.67 -11.42 23.55
N VAL A 431 65.54 -12.25 22.96
CA VAL A 431 65.60 -12.50 21.52
C VAL A 431 65.77 -14.00 21.32
N ASN A 432 64.94 -14.61 20.53
CA ASN A 432 65.00 -16.04 20.20
C ASN A 432 64.92 -16.25 18.68
N TYR A 433 65.79 -17.13 18.17
CA TYR A 433 65.77 -17.60 16.79
C TYR A 433 65.06 -18.95 16.75
N ASN A 434 64.21 -19.16 15.75
CA ASN A 434 63.62 -20.47 15.50
C ASN A 434 64.69 -21.53 15.34
N ALA A 435 64.42 -22.76 15.77
CA ALA A 435 65.39 -23.88 15.69
C ALA A 435 65.87 -24.17 14.25
N SER A 436 65.08 -23.83 13.25
CA SER A 436 65.44 -23.93 11.83
C SER A 436 66.38 -22.77 11.37
N GLY A 437 66.64 -21.76 12.19
CA GLY A 437 67.34 -20.53 11.82
C GLY A 437 66.51 -19.56 10.98
N ARG A 438 65.25 -19.85 10.75
CA ARG A 438 64.34 -19.11 9.89
C ARG A 438 63.13 -18.60 10.73
N GLY A 439 63.34 -17.59 11.50
CA GLY A 439 62.32 -16.97 12.37
C GLY A 439 63.00 -16.26 13.53
N LEU A 440 62.45 -15.11 13.93
CA LEU A 440 62.97 -14.26 15.01
C LEU A 440 61.81 -13.89 15.92
N ALA A 441 62.00 -14.09 17.23
CA ALA A 441 61.07 -13.64 18.22
C ALA A 441 61.71 -12.71 19.27
N PHE A 442 60.95 -11.71 19.74
CA PHE A 442 61.32 -10.88 20.90
C PHE A 442 60.33 -11.15 22.05
N GLY A 443 60.86 -11.46 23.22
CA GLY A 443 60.06 -11.72 24.43
C GLY A 443 59.39 -13.09 24.47
N ARG A 444 59.67 -13.97 23.49
CA ARG A 444 59.16 -15.35 23.41
C ARG A 444 60.11 -16.25 22.63
N ILE A 445 59.90 -17.55 22.70
CA ILE A 445 60.53 -18.50 21.80
C ILE A 445 59.84 -18.45 20.44
N SER A 446 60.63 -18.35 19.35
CA SER A 446 60.14 -18.37 17.99
C SER A 446 59.54 -19.75 17.69
N GLN A 447 58.27 -19.81 17.27
CA GLN A 447 57.55 -21.04 17.01
C GLN A 447 57.22 -21.25 15.54
N ILE A 448 57.20 -20.17 14.75
CA ILE A 448 56.79 -20.19 13.34
C ILE A 448 57.97 -19.81 12.47
N GLU A 449 58.28 -20.67 11.48
CA GLU A 449 59.33 -20.34 10.52
C GLU A 449 58.96 -19.15 9.65
N ASP A 450 59.96 -18.46 9.15
CA ASP A 450 59.85 -17.31 8.24
C ASP A 450 58.99 -16.14 8.82
N THR A 451 58.87 -16.03 10.16
CA THR A 451 58.11 -15.00 10.82
C THR A 451 58.95 -14.16 11.76
N PHE A 452 58.49 -12.93 11.97
CA PHE A 452 58.93 -12.03 13.04
C PHE A 452 57.86 -11.98 14.11
N GLU A 453 58.09 -12.66 15.22
CA GLU A 453 57.13 -12.79 16.32
C GLU A 453 57.49 -11.80 17.43
N VAL A 454 56.52 -11.02 17.93
CA VAL A 454 56.73 -10.09 19.03
C VAL A 454 55.64 -10.28 20.08
N ASP A 455 56.04 -10.74 21.29
CA ASP A 455 55.15 -10.91 22.44
C ASP A 455 55.38 -9.77 23.47
N MET A 456 55.55 -8.56 22.95
CA MET A 456 55.65 -7.33 23.72
C MET A 456 55.12 -6.14 22.89
N PRO A 457 54.72 -5.01 23.51
CA PRO A 457 54.31 -3.84 22.76
C PRO A 457 55.42 -3.37 21.79
N ALA A 458 55.15 -3.43 20.50
CA ALA A 458 56.08 -2.99 19.46
C ALA A 458 55.62 -1.66 18.86
N ARG A 459 56.55 -0.72 18.63
CA ARG A 459 56.31 0.50 17.87
C ARG A 459 57.14 0.47 16.59
N PHE A 460 56.43 0.54 15.48
CA PHE A 460 57.05 0.70 14.17
C PHE A 460 57.11 2.19 13.81
N TYR A 461 58.30 2.79 13.72
CA TYR A 461 58.49 4.22 13.45
C TYR A 461 58.31 4.58 11.96
N LYS A 462 58.29 3.60 11.08
CA LYS A 462 57.95 3.77 9.66
C LYS A 462 56.74 2.88 9.36
N GLY A 463 55.76 3.46 8.70
CA GLY A 463 54.49 2.78 8.43
C GLY A 463 54.64 1.37 7.85
N VAL A 464 53.74 0.47 8.15
CA VAL A 464 53.72 -0.89 7.66
C VAL A 464 53.30 -0.84 6.18
N SER A 465 54.31 -0.82 5.28
CA SER A 465 54.05 -0.89 3.86
C SER A 465 53.56 -2.31 3.50
N GLY A 466 52.40 -2.42 2.86
CA GLY A 466 51.90 -3.70 2.36
C GLY A 466 50.54 -4.15 2.87
N ILE A 467 49.95 -3.49 3.89
CA ILE A 467 48.60 -3.83 4.35
C ILE A 467 47.54 -3.64 3.24
N PHE A 468 47.76 -2.61 2.42
CA PHE A 468 46.91 -2.37 1.27
C PHE A 468 47.73 -2.51 -0.02
N PRO A 469 47.51 -3.50 -0.87
CA PRO A 469 48.19 -3.59 -2.17
C PRO A 469 47.77 -2.43 -3.10
N VAL A 470 48.58 -2.15 -4.12
CA VAL A 470 48.20 -1.19 -5.18
C VAL A 470 46.88 -1.61 -5.79
N GLY A 471 45.94 -0.70 -5.92
CA GLY A 471 44.57 -0.94 -6.33
C GLY A 471 43.58 -1.15 -5.18
N ALA A 472 44.03 -1.36 -3.95
CA ALA A 472 43.14 -1.43 -2.79
C ALA A 472 42.40 -0.12 -2.54
N ILE A 473 41.16 -0.24 -2.05
CA ILE A 473 40.33 0.91 -1.65
C ILE A 473 40.22 0.95 -0.13
N TYR A 474 40.51 2.11 0.44
CA TYR A 474 40.34 2.42 1.87
C TYR A 474 39.13 3.32 2.05
N LEU A 475 38.26 2.99 3.01
CA LEU A 475 37.07 3.75 3.34
C LEU A 475 37.13 4.26 4.78
N SER A 476 36.79 5.51 5.01
CA SER A 476 36.77 6.13 6.35
C SER A 476 35.69 7.19 6.44
N VAL A 477 35.06 7.33 7.61
CA VAL A 477 34.19 8.46 7.91
C VAL A 477 34.97 9.71 8.32
N THR A 478 36.28 9.57 8.52
CA THR A 478 37.19 10.66 8.90
C THR A 478 38.04 11.05 7.69
N ASP A 479 38.20 12.36 7.45
CA ASP A 479 39.04 12.90 6.37
C ASP A 479 40.52 12.88 6.75
N VAL A 480 41.06 11.68 6.81
CA VAL A 480 42.51 11.47 7.02
C VAL A 480 43.04 10.67 5.83
N SER A 481 44.06 11.21 5.20
CA SER A 481 44.73 10.52 4.09
C SER A 481 45.31 9.19 4.54
N PRO A 482 45.01 8.05 3.87
CA PRO A 482 45.65 6.78 4.18
C PRO A 482 47.19 6.82 4.02
N ALA A 483 47.73 7.75 3.26
CA ALA A 483 49.16 7.97 3.15
C ALA A 483 49.81 8.32 4.51
N GLU A 484 49.08 9.02 5.39
CA GLU A 484 49.57 9.34 6.74
C GLU A 484 49.56 8.11 7.66
N LEU A 485 48.63 7.19 7.43
CA LEU A 485 48.46 6.00 8.26
C LEU A 485 49.29 4.81 7.77
N PHE A 486 49.40 4.61 6.47
CA PHE A 486 49.95 3.38 5.84
C PHE A 486 51.08 3.67 4.86
N GLY A 487 51.39 4.96 4.61
CA GLY A 487 52.35 5.34 3.56
C GLY A 487 51.78 5.09 2.15
N GLY A 488 52.63 5.24 1.14
CA GLY A 488 52.27 5.08 -0.27
C GLY A 488 51.52 6.29 -0.86
N THR A 489 51.20 6.20 -2.11
CA THR A 489 50.46 7.24 -2.86
C THR A 489 49.01 6.83 -3.03
N TRP A 490 48.11 7.74 -2.71
CA TRP A 490 46.68 7.49 -2.71
C TRP A 490 45.94 8.57 -3.48
N GLU A 491 44.97 8.13 -4.24
CA GLU A 491 44.06 8.99 -4.98
C GLU A 491 42.66 8.93 -4.35
N GLN A 492 42.07 10.10 -4.08
CA GLN A 492 40.74 10.17 -3.50
C GLN A 492 39.66 9.93 -4.57
N ILE A 493 38.77 9.01 -4.29
CA ILE A 493 37.58 8.74 -5.10
C ILE A 493 36.44 9.58 -4.53
N LYS A 494 35.81 10.40 -5.37
CA LYS A 494 34.72 11.32 -4.99
C LYS A 494 33.46 11.05 -5.77
N ASP A 495 32.32 11.31 -5.14
CA ASP A 495 31.00 11.36 -5.77
C ASP A 495 30.65 10.10 -6.58
N THR A 496 31.09 8.92 -6.11
CA THR A 496 30.97 7.66 -6.84
C THR A 496 30.44 6.56 -5.92
N PHE A 497 29.44 5.81 -6.34
CA PHE A 497 29.03 4.56 -5.72
C PHE A 497 29.93 3.41 -6.19
N PHE A 498 30.23 2.48 -5.27
CA PHE A 498 30.99 1.29 -5.61
C PHE A 498 30.08 0.16 -6.04
N LEU A 499 30.34 -0.35 -7.22
CA LEU A 499 29.70 -1.54 -7.76
C LEU A 499 30.73 -2.67 -7.81
N ALA A 500 30.34 -3.88 -7.41
CA ALA A 500 31.20 -5.06 -7.54
C ALA A 500 31.46 -5.36 -9.02
N ALA A 501 32.73 -5.51 -9.37
CA ALA A 501 33.14 -5.89 -10.72
C ALA A 501 32.73 -7.35 -11.00
N GLY A 502 32.39 -7.64 -12.24
CA GLY A 502 31.98 -8.96 -12.72
C GLY A 502 32.02 -9.04 -14.24
N ASP A 503 31.31 -10.03 -14.78
CA ASP A 503 31.30 -10.28 -16.23
C ASP A 503 30.69 -9.13 -17.04
N THR A 504 29.75 -8.38 -16.46
CA THR A 504 29.08 -7.26 -17.11
C THR A 504 29.80 -5.93 -16.90
N TYR A 505 30.37 -5.73 -15.72
CA TYR A 505 31.04 -4.48 -15.33
C TYR A 505 32.50 -4.77 -14.96
N ALA A 506 33.41 -4.37 -15.82
CA ALA A 506 34.83 -4.57 -15.59
C ALA A 506 35.34 -3.70 -14.41
N ALA A 507 36.35 -4.19 -13.70
CA ALA A 507 36.98 -3.42 -12.63
C ALA A 507 37.51 -2.07 -13.14
N GLY A 508 37.18 -0.99 -12.45
CA GLY A 508 37.59 0.38 -12.80
C GLY A 508 36.70 1.07 -13.85
N SER A 509 35.66 0.41 -14.38
CA SER A 509 34.68 1.08 -15.24
C SER A 509 33.82 2.05 -14.42
N THR A 510 33.37 3.11 -15.05
CA THR A 510 32.51 4.15 -14.46
C THR A 510 31.21 4.26 -15.26
N GLY A 511 30.12 4.58 -14.59
CA GLY A 511 28.83 4.75 -15.24
C GLY A 511 27.74 5.07 -14.23
N GLY A 512 26.52 5.13 -14.73
CA GLY A 512 25.34 5.48 -13.94
C GLY A 512 25.11 6.97 -13.82
N GLU A 513 24.02 7.33 -13.24
CA GLU A 513 23.60 8.71 -13.03
C GLU A 513 22.84 8.83 -11.69
N ALA A 514 23.11 9.94 -10.98
CA ALA A 514 22.48 10.21 -9.69
C ALA A 514 21.01 10.61 -9.81
N THR A 515 20.65 11.20 -10.92
CA THR A 515 19.26 11.58 -11.21
C THR A 515 18.95 11.18 -12.65
N HIS A 516 17.77 10.68 -12.85
CA HIS A 516 17.31 10.23 -14.16
C HIS A 516 15.99 10.88 -14.54
N THR A 517 15.87 11.31 -15.78
CA THR A 517 14.59 11.73 -16.36
C THR A 517 14.10 10.63 -17.28
N LEU A 518 13.00 10.00 -16.89
CA LEU A 518 12.42 8.91 -17.68
C LEU A 518 12.19 9.32 -19.14
N SER A 519 12.67 8.53 -20.04
CA SER A 519 12.35 8.62 -21.47
C SER A 519 11.03 7.89 -21.75
N GLU A 520 10.44 8.17 -22.89
CA GLU A 520 9.20 7.52 -23.32
C GLU A 520 9.33 5.97 -23.39
N ASN A 521 10.49 5.47 -23.78
CA ASN A 521 10.75 4.04 -23.89
C ASN A 521 10.93 3.32 -22.54
N GLU A 522 11.18 4.04 -21.46
CA GLU A 522 11.35 3.51 -20.10
C GLU A 522 10.06 3.48 -19.31
N MET A 523 9.03 4.13 -19.81
CA MET A 523 7.72 4.04 -19.22
C MET A 523 7.00 2.77 -19.68
N PRO A 524 6.30 2.08 -18.75
CA PRO A 524 5.41 1.00 -19.15
C PRO A 524 4.42 1.46 -20.23
N SER A 525 4.19 0.63 -21.23
CA SER A 525 3.18 0.92 -22.25
C SER A 525 1.82 1.09 -21.59
N HIS A 526 1.21 2.23 -21.74
CA HIS A 526 -0.11 2.55 -21.21
C HIS A 526 -0.88 3.41 -22.19
N TYR A 527 -2.15 3.49 -22.02
CA TYR A 527 -3.01 4.33 -22.81
C TYR A 527 -4.00 5.09 -21.94
N HIS A 528 -4.38 6.24 -22.42
CA HIS A 528 -5.46 7.01 -21.83
C HIS A 528 -6.70 6.89 -22.70
N SER A 529 -7.78 6.37 -22.15
CA SER A 529 -9.05 6.36 -22.86
C SER A 529 -9.69 7.74 -22.77
N ILE A 530 -9.93 8.34 -23.91
CA ILE A 530 -10.71 9.58 -24.01
C ILE A 530 -12.15 9.17 -24.23
N GLN A 531 -13.00 9.44 -23.23
CA GLN A 531 -14.43 9.22 -23.39
C GLN A 531 -14.98 10.25 -24.40
N ASN A 532 -15.34 9.77 -25.56
CA ASN A 532 -15.95 10.59 -26.58
C ASN A 532 -17.45 10.77 -26.24
N THR A 533 -17.80 11.85 -25.59
CA THR A 533 -19.19 12.24 -25.29
C THR A 533 -19.74 13.12 -26.41
N GLY A 534 -19.88 12.56 -27.57
CA GLY A 534 -20.49 13.34 -28.64
C GLY A 534 -20.43 12.67 -30.01
N VAL A 535 -21.16 11.61 -30.20
CA VAL A 535 -21.39 11.09 -31.55
C VAL A 535 -22.70 11.71 -32.10
N ALA A 536 -22.58 12.75 -32.89
CA ALA A 536 -23.71 13.19 -33.68
C ALA A 536 -23.92 12.17 -34.81
N ARG A 537 -25.02 11.46 -34.77
CA ARG A 537 -25.42 10.55 -35.85
C ARG A 537 -26.22 11.31 -36.87
N PHE A 538 -25.66 11.52 -38.02
CA PHE A 538 -26.43 11.96 -39.21
C PHE A 538 -26.81 10.74 -40.03
N THR A 539 -28.10 10.55 -40.27
CA THR A 539 -28.61 9.58 -41.23
C THR A 539 -28.96 10.34 -42.52
N PRO A 540 -28.22 10.19 -43.60
CA PRO A 540 -28.67 10.69 -44.90
C PRO A 540 -29.75 9.74 -45.49
N ALA A 541 -30.65 10.30 -46.27
CA ALA A 541 -31.84 9.63 -46.80
C ALA A 541 -31.56 8.62 -47.93
N SER A 542 -30.43 7.92 -47.92
CA SER A 542 -30.15 6.82 -48.85
C SER A 542 -29.21 5.78 -48.22
N SER A 543 -29.53 4.55 -48.49
CA SER A 543 -29.14 3.27 -47.86
C SER A 543 -27.66 2.89 -47.89
N SER A 544 -26.76 3.70 -47.36
CA SER A 544 -25.42 3.23 -47.04
C SER A 544 -24.83 3.99 -45.87
N SER A 545 -24.59 3.27 -44.80
CA SER A 545 -23.97 3.81 -43.57
C SER A 545 -22.47 3.96 -43.77
N TYR A 546 -21.99 5.15 -43.89
CA TYR A 546 -20.59 5.45 -43.83
C TYR A 546 -20.26 6.09 -42.49
N TRP A 547 -19.22 5.61 -41.83
CA TRP A 547 -18.58 6.25 -40.70
C TRP A 547 -17.63 7.31 -41.26
N CYS A 548 -17.95 8.57 -41.16
CA CYS A 548 -16.98 9.63 -41.47
C CYS A 548 -16.48 10.27 -40.19
N TRP A 549 -15.19 10.25 -40.08
CA TRP A 549 -14.47 11.12 -39.16
C TRP A 549 -14.42 12.49 -39.81
N PHE A 550 -15.17 13.45 -39.30
CA PHE A 550 -15.00 14.81 -39.76
C PHE A 550 -13.75 15.43 -39.15
N ASN A 551 -12.72 15.57 -39.95
CA ASN A 551 -11.69 16.54 -39.73
C ASN A 551 -12.20 17.88 -40.28
N ALA A 552 -13.07 18.56 -39.52
CA ALA A 552 -13.37 19.93 -39.78
C ALA A 552 -12.14 20.74 -39.38
N SER A 553 -11.43 21.25 -40.39
CA SER A 553 -10.33 22.17 -40.18
C SER A 553 -10.77 23.27 -39.22
N GLY A 554 -10.33 23.19 -38.00
CA GLY A 554 -10.46 24.26 -37.04
C GLY A 554 -10.91 23.93 -35.62
N TYR A 555 -11.25 22.68 -35.23
CA TYR A 555 -11.72 22.46 -33.89
C TYR A 555 -11.20 21.17 -33.27
N ASN A 556 -10.38 21.39 -32.26
CA ASN A 556 -10.05 20.60 -31.10
C ASN A 556 -9.87 19.09 -31.34
N GLN A 557 -8.64 18.70 -31.64
CA GLN A 557 -8.15 17.39 -31.24
C GLN A 557 -8.47 17.23 -29.78
N ALA A 558 -9.11 16.10 -29.42
CA ALA A 558 -9.16 15.70 -28.06
C ALA A 558 -7.72 15.40 -27.63
N VAL A 559 -7.09 16.37 -27.02
CA VAL A 559 -5.74 16.23 -26.48
C VAL A 559 -5.86 15.77 -25.05
N SER A 560 -5.25 14.65 -24.72
CA SER A 560 -4.91 14.39 -23.33
C SER A 560 -3.86 15.44 -22.95
N TYR A 561 -4.11 16.16 -21.88
CA TYR A 561 -3.08 17.02 -21.32
C TYR A 561 -1.94 16.16 -20.81
N ASN A 562 -0.74 16.62 -21.07
CA ASN A 562 0.44 15.99 -20.50
C ASN A 562 0.31 16.00 -18.98
N THR A 563 0.34 14.82 -18.38
CA THR A 563 0.37 14.67 -16.93
C THR A 563 1.78 14.28 -16.55
N GLY A 564 2.38 15.08 -15.71
CA GLY A 564 3.76 14.91 -15.27
C GLY A 564 4.60 16.13 -15.54
N GLY A 565 5.66 16.29 -14.82
CA GLY A 565 6.54 17.48 -14.90
C GLY A 565 7.85 17.26 -15.63
N SER A 566 8.08 16.07 -16.22
CA SER A 566 9.37 15.68 -16.82
C SER A 566 10.58 15.98 -15.93
N GLY A 567 10.34 16.01 -14.61
CA GLY A 567 11.41 16.23 -13.64
C GLY A 567 12.26 14.97 -13.49
N ALA A 568 13.53 15.17 -13.31
CA ALA A 568 14.41 14.07 -12.95
C ALA A 568 14.07 13.54 -11.56
N HIS A 569 14.04 12.23 -11.41
CA HIS A 569 13.92 11.58 -10.11
C HIS A 569 15.30 11.17 -9.58
N ASN A 570 15.38 11.01 -8.29
CA ASN A 570 16.59 10.56 -7.62
C ASN A 570 16.78 9.05 -7.81
N ASN A 571 17.94 8.65 -8.33
CA ASN A 571 18.35 7.25 -8.48
C ASN A 571 19.20 6.74 -7.31
N MET A 572 19.54 7.65 -6.38
CA MET A 572 20.42 7.26 -5.27
C MET A 572 19.61 6.58 -4.16
N PRO A 573 19.98 5.36 -3.75
CA PRO A 573 19.42 4.74 -2.55
C PRO A 573 19.84 5.50 -1.30
N PRO A 574 19.26 5.22 -0.11
CA PRO A 574 19.80 5.72 1.14
C PRO A 574 21.27 5.33 1.28
N TYR A 575 22.11 6.29 1.59
CA TYR A 575 23.57 6.07 1.62
C TYR A 575 24.21 6.69 2.85
N LEU A 576 25.38 6.19 3.19
CA LEU A 576 26.34 6.82 4.09
C LEU A 576 27.53 7.30 3.26
N SER A 577 27.81 8.59 3.28
CA SER A 577 29.00 9.13 2.64
C SER A 577 30.24 8.83 3.47
N VAL A 578 31.24 8.34 2.80
CA VAL A 578 32.54 8.07 3.38
C VAL A 578 33.63 8.63 2.48
N TYR A 579 34.78 8.98 3.06
CA TYR A 579 35.98 9.26 2.28
C TYR A 579 36.53 7.95 1.73
N ALA A 580 36.74 7.89 0.45
CA ALA A 580 37.26 6.73 -0.26
C ALA A 580 38.59 7.07 -0.93
N TRP A 581 39.56 6.20 -0.80
CA TRP A 581 40.88 6.38 -1.34
C TRP A 581 41.36 5.11 -2.02
N LYS A 582 41.91 5.22 -3.21
CA LYS A 582 42.51 4.11 -3.95
C LYS A 582 44.02 4.21 -3.86
N ARG A 583 44.70 3.15 -3.48
CA ARG A 583 46.17 3.10 -3.52
C ARG A 583 46.65 3.01 -4.95
N ILE A 584 47.51 3.93 -5.38
CA ILE A 584 48.08 4.00 -6.72
C ILE A 584 49.56 3.65 -6.77
N GLU A 585 50.26 3.73 -5.60
CA GLU A 585 51.66 3.35 -5.47
C GLU A 585 51.99 2.82 -4.06
#